data_65b0b1128c78399075842943d0fd48a5
#
_entry.id   65b0b1128c78399075842943d0fd48a5
#
_cell.length_a   1.000
_cell.length_b   1.000
_cell.length_c   1.000
_cell.angle_alpha   90.00
_cell.angle_beta   90.00
_cell.angle_gamma   90.00
#
_symmetry.space_group_name_H-M   'P 1'
#
loop_
_entity.id
_entity.type
_entity.pdbx_description
1 polymer ?
#
loop_
_entity_poly.entity_id
_entity_poly.type
_entity_poly.pdbx_seq_one_letter_code
_entity_poly.pdbx_strand_id
1 'polypeptide(L)'
;MKTTYDIVVIGGGPAGLAAACAAYDQGIQDVLILERDKELGGILNQCIHNGFGLHTFKEELTGPEYAGRFIDQAKELNIEYKLNTMVMDISPQKVVTAMNREEGLFEIQAKAVVLAMGCRERSRGALNIPGYRPAGIFSAGTAQRLVNIEGYMPGREVVILGSGDIGLIMARRMTFEGAKVKVVAELMPYSGGLKRNIVQCLDDYDIPLKLSHTVVDIKGKERLEGITLAQVDSHGKPIPGTEEEYSCDTLLLSVGLIPENEISRGMGVDMNPCLLYTSPSPRDRTR
;
A
#
# COMPACT_ATOMS: atom_id res chain seq x y z
N MET A 1 -16.79 25.83 13.04
CA MET A 1 -16.02 25.08 12.03
C MET A 1 -16.14 25.79 10.67
N LYS A 2 -15.04 25.93 9.94
CA LYS A 2 -15.06 26.42 8.54
C LYS A 2 -15.61 25.31 7.64
N THR A 3 -16.56 25.66 6.78
CA THR A 3 -17.30 24.70 5.95
C THR A 3 -17.09 24.89 4.44
N THR A 4 -16.21 25.84 4.04
CA THR A 4 -15.90 26.11 2.64
C THR A 4 -14.40 26.28 2.44
N TYR A 5 -13.85 25.66 1.38
CA TYR A 5 -12.44 25.75 1.02
C TYR A 5 -12.26 25.84 -0.50
N ASP A 6 -11.16 26.45 -0.92
CA ASP A 6 -10.80 26.46 -2.33
C ASP A 6 -10.38 25.07 -2.81
N ILE A 7 -9.53 24.40 -2.03
CA ILE A 7 -9.09 23.03 -2.31
C ILE A 7 -9.23 22.17 -1.05
N VAL A 8 -9.84 20.99 -1.23
CA VAL A 8 -9.80 19.91 -0.22
C VAL A 8 -9.00 18.74 -0.78
N VAL A 9 -7.96 18.34 -0.06
CA VAL A 9 -7.09 17.22 -0.41
C VAL A 9 -7.48 16.02 0.44
N ILE A 10 -7.82 14.91 -0.20
CA ILE A 10 -8.22 13.68 0.47
C ILE A 10 -7.01 12.74 0.55
N GLY A 11 -6.44 12.63 1.75
CA GLY A 11 -5.26 11.87 2.05
C GLY A 11 -4.01 12.73 2.27
N GLY A 12 -3.42 12.62 3.45
CA GLY A 12 -2.19 13.31 3.88
C GLY A 12 -0.92 12.52 3.61
N GLY A 13 -0.95 11.59 2.65
CA GLY A 13 0.22 10.88 2.15
C GLY A 13 1.09 11.75 1.20
N PRO A 14 2.14 11.16 0.58
CA PRO A 14 3.10 11.92 -0.21
C PRO A 14 2.46 12.70 -1.37
N ALA A 15 1.49 12.13 -2.05
CA ALA A 15 0.81 12.79 -3.16
C ALA A 15 -0.06 13.97 -2.70
N GLY A 16 -0.79 13.79 -1.59
CA GLY A 16 -1.65 14.84 -1.03
C GLY A 16 -0.84 16.00 -0.47
N LEU A 17 0.21 15.71 0.28
CA LEU A 17 1.12 16.74 0.82
C LEU A 17 1.76 17.55 -0.31
N ALA A 18 2.33 16.88 -1.31
CA ALA A 18 2.93 17.56 -2.46
C ALA A 18 1.92 18.42 -3.23
N ALA A 19 0.70 17.92 -3.41
CA ALA A 19 -0.37 18.67 -4.09
C ALA A 19 -0.80 19.91 -3.29
N ALA A 20 -0.93 19.80 -1.97
CA ALA A 20 -1.30 20.89 -1.10
C ALA A 20 -0.22 22.00 -1.09
N CYS A 21 1.06 21.63 -0.93
CA CYS A 21 2.18 22.57 -1.02
C CYS A 21 2.25 23.25 -2.39
N ALA A 22 2.11 22.49 -3.47
CA ALA A 22 2.12 23.03 -4.82
C ALA A 22 0.95 24.00 -5.09
N ALA A 23 -0.23 23.73 -4.55
CA ALA A 23 -1.36 24.65 -4.64
C ALA A 23 -1.07 25.97 -3.91
N TYR A 24 -0.50 25.88 -2.72
CA TYR A 24 -0.12 27.06 -1.95
C TYR A 24 0.91 27.90 -2.68
N ASP A 25 1.95 27.28 -3.27
CA ASP A 25 3.00 27.96 -4.04
C ASP A 25 2.44 28.67 -5.31
N GLN A 26 1.29 28.21 -5.82
CA GLN A 26 0.57 28.86 -6.93
C GLN A 26 -0.43 29.93 -6.45
N GLY A 27 -0.40 30.32 -5.17
CA GLY A 27 -1.20 31.40 -4.59
C GLY A 27 -2.56 30.96 -4.05
N ILE A 28 -2.88 29.66 -4.02
CA ILE A 28 -4.11 29.14 -3.42
C ILE A 28 -3.83 28.78 -1.98
N GLN A 29 -4.14 29.70 -1.04
CA GLN A 29 -3.82 29.52 0.38
C GLN A 29 -4.93 28.79 1.15
N ASP A 30 -6.16 28.77 0.62
CA ASP A 30 -7.31 28.14 1.28
C ASP A 30 -7.38 26.65 0.94
N VAL A 31 -6.49 25.88 1.55
CA VAL A 31 -6.30 24.44 1.34
C VAL A 31 -6.52 23.70 2.65
N LEU A 32 -7.30 22.60 2.61
CA LEU A 32 -7.49 21.68 3.72
C LEU A 32 -7.06 20.28 3.31
N ILE A 33 -6.27 19.61 4.15
CA ILE A 33 -5.95 18.18 4.01
C ILE A 33 -6.80 17.39 5.01
N LEU A 34 -7.49 16.34 4.54
CA LEU A 34 -8.21 15.37 5.37
C LEU A 34 -7.44 14.05 5.39
N GLU A 35 -6.96 13.64 6.57
CA GLU A 35 -6.20 12.41 6.75
C GLU A 35 -6.90 11.49 7.76
N ARG A 36 -7.09 10.23 7.37
CA ARG A 36 -7.77 9.22 8.21
C ARG A 36 -6.90 8.68 9.34
N ASP A 37 -5.58 8.71 9.18
CA ASP A 37 -4.64 8.23 10.21
C ASP A 37 -4.39 9.32 11.27
N LYS A 38 -3.74 8.94 12.35
CA LYS A 38 -3.34 9.80 13.48
C LYS A 38 -2.21 10.78 13.14
N GLU A 39 -1.59 10.63 11.96
CA GLU A 39 -0.45 11.43 11.52
C GLU A 39 -0.42 11.56 9.99
N LEU A 40 0.22 12.62 9.49
CA LEU A 40 0.51 12.81 8.07
C LEU A 40 1.67 11.89 7.62
N GLY A 41 1.82 11.71 6.30
CA GLY A 41 2.89 10.90 5.70
C GLY A 41 2.40 9.63 5.03
N GLY A 42 1.22 9.12 5.45
CA GLY A 42 0.58 7.96 4.85
C GLY A 42 1.48 6.72 4.87
N ILE A 43 1.49 5.97 3.75
CA ILE A 43 2.25 4.71 3.63
C ILE A 43 3.76 4.88 3.83
N LEU A 44 4.31 6.08 3.60
CA LEU A 44 5.74 6.31 3.77
C LEU A 44 6.22 6.14 5.22
N ASN A 45 5.36 6.38 6.21
CA ASN A 45 5.73 6.24 7.61
C ASN A 45 6.18 4.82 7.96
N GLN A 46 5.65 3.80 7.29
CA GLN A 46 6.06 2.41 7.49
C GLN A 46 7.20 1.96 6.56
N CYS A 47 7.56 2.74 5.56
CA CYS A 47 8.60 2.42 4.57
C CYS A 47 9.97 2.85 5.08
N ILE A 48 10.51 2.19 6.11
CA ILE A 48 11.77 2.56 6.78
C ILE A 48 13.03 2.18 5.98
N HIS A 49 12.87 1.63 4.78
CA HIS A 49 13.97 1.34 3.86
C HIS A 49 14.33 2.55 3.00
N ASN A 50 15.56 2.59 2.49
CA ASN A 50 16.04 3.61 1.57
C ASN A 50 15.46 3.46 0.16
N GLY A 51 15.59 4.52 -0.64
CA GLY A 51 15.20 4.55 -2.04
C GLY A 51 14.24 5.68 -2.42
N PHE A 52 13.94 6.56 -1.49
CA PHE A 52 13.13 7.75 -1.71
C PHE A 52 14.03 9.00 -1.89
N GLY A 53 13.48 10.06 -2.44
CA GLY A 53 14.12 11.39 -2.48
C GLY A 53 15.09 11.67 -3.62
N LEU A 54 15.68 10.67 -4.26
CA LEU A 54 16.72 10.86 -5.29
C LEU A 54 16.31 11.80 -6.43
N HIS A 55 15.08 11.70 -6.90
CA HIS A 55 14.58 12.57 -7.97
C HIS A 55 14.15 13.95 -7.48
N THR A 56 13.56 14.04 -6.29
CA THR A 56 12.98 15.27 -5.74
C THR A 56 14.01 16.08 -5.00
N PHE A 57 14.74 15.47 -4.07
CA PHE A 57 15.65 16.15 -3.16
C PHE A 57 17.14 15.94 -3.50
N LYS A 58 17.46 15.07 -4.50
CA LYS A 58 18.82 14.66 -4.86
C LYS A 58 19.58 13.98 -3.71
N GLU A 59 18.83 13.43 -2.76
CA GLU A 59 19.33 12.70 -1.60
C GLU A 59 18.63 11.36 -1.50
N GLU A 60 19.33 10.35 -0.98
CA GLU A 60 18.73 9.07 -0.68
C GLU A 60 18.13 9.10 0.73
N LEU A 61 16.82 8.97 0.83
CA LEU A 61 16.05 9.07 2.06
C LEU A 61 15.28 7.78 2.32
N THR A 62 14.94 7.54 3.59
CA THR A 62 13.89 6.60 3.97
C THR A 62 12.50 7.20 3.72
N GLY A 63 11.47 6.37 3.76
CA GLY A 63 10.09 6.86 3.61
C GLY A 63 9.70 7.93 4.63
N PRO A 64 9.93 7.72 5.95
CA PRO A 64 9.65 8.75 6.96
C PRO A 64 10.42 10.06 6.76
N GLU A 65 11.70 10.01 6.38
CA GLU A 65 12.48 11.21 6.08
C GLU A 65 11.91 11.97 4.89
N TYR A 66 11.54 11.25 3.83
CA TYR A 66 10.89 11.85 2.66
C TYR A 66 9.55 12.49 3.02
N ALA A 67 8.70 11.79 3.77
CA ALA A 67 7.43 12.32 4.25
C ALA A 67 7.64 13.56 5.15
N GLY A 68 8.61 13.49 6.06
CA GLY A 68 8.95 14.56 6.98
C GLY A 68 9.23 15.88 6.26
N ARG A 69 9.97 15.85 5.14
CA ARG A 69 10.25 17.06 4.34
C ARG A 69 9.00 17.77 3.85
N PHE A 70 8.01 17.01 3.36
CA PHE A 70 6.73 17.58 2.91
C PHE A 70 5.81 17.97 4.06
N ILE A 71 5.85 17.24 5.17
CA ILE A 71 5.10 17.59 6.39
C ILE A 71 5.60 18.91 6.97
N ASP A 72 6.92 19.09 7.03
CA ASP A 72 7.53 20.32 7.54
C ASP A 72 7.20 21.49 6.61
N GLN A 73 7.30 21.33 5.29
CA GLN A 73 6.88 22.32 4.32
C GLN A 73 5.40 22.71 4.50
N ALA A 74 4.50 21.73 4.64
CA ALA A 74 3.07 22.01 4.85
C ALA A 74 2.81 22.78 6.16
N LYS A 75 3.58 22.48 7.22
CA LYS A 75 3.50 23.22 8.50
C LYS A 75 4.06 24.64 8.38
N GLU A 76 5.19 24.84 7.73
CA GLU A 76 5.79 26.16 7.48
C GLU A 76 4.84 27.07 6.67
N LEU A 77 4.14 26.48 5.71
CA LEU A 77 3.12 27.16 4.91
C LEU A 77 1.79 27.36 5.67
N ASN A 78 1.66 26.85 6.89
CA ASN A 78 0.44 26.86 7.68
C ASN A 78 -0.77 26.26 6.96
N ILE A 79 -0.57 25.20 6.17
CA ILE A 79 -1.66 24.48 5.51
C ILE A 79 -2.51 23.77 6.57
N GLU A 80 -3.83 24.01 6.55
CA GLU A 80 -4.76 23.39 7.49
C GLU A 80 -4.89 21.89 7.20
N TYR A 81 -4.90 21.06 8.24
CA TYR A 81 -5.16 19.63 8.13
C TYR A 81 -5.97 19.10 9.30
N LYS A 82 -6.76 18.05 9.05
CA LYS A 82 -7.51 17.30 10.07
C LYS A 82 -7.08 15.85 10.02
N LEU A 83 -6.55 15.37 11.14
CA LEU A 83 -6.17 13.97 11.37
C LEU A 83 -7.35 13.17 11.91
N ASN A 84 -7.23 11.84 11.93
CA ASN A 84 -8.28 10.94 12.38
C ASN A 84 -9.65 11.24 11.73
N THR A 85 -9.61 11.76 10.49
CA THR A 85 -10.79 12.24 9.77
C THR A 85 -11.02 11.42 8.52
N MET A 86 -12.08 10.63 8.54
CA MET A 86 -12.46 9.75 7.44
C MET A 86 -13.41 10.46 6.49
N VAL A 87 -13.04 10.52 5.23
CA VAL A 87 -13.98 10.96 4.16
C VAL A 87 -14.86 9.78 3.78
N MET A 88 -16.18 9.99 3.88
CA MET A 88 -17.18 8.97 3.65
C MET A 88 -17.75 9.02 2.24
N ASP A 89 -17.94 10.22 1.71
CA ASP A 89 -18.51 10.47 0.39
C ASP A 89 -18.10 11.83 -0.16
N ILE A 90 -18.15 11.98 -1.47
CA ILE A 90 -17.99 13.27 -2.17
C ILE A 90 -19.03 13.35 -3.27
N SER A 91 -19.88 14.37 -3.20
CA SER A 91 -20.90 14.58 -4.21
C SER A 91 -20.31 15.13 -5.53
N PRO A 92 -21.03 15.00 -6.68
CA PRO A 92 -20.66 15.65 -7.94
C PRO A 92 -20.50 17.18 -7.82
N GLN A 93 -21.18 17.81 -6.85
CA GLN A 93 -21.07 19.24 -6.54
C GLN A 93 -19.87 19.58 -5.67
N LYS A 94 -19.01 18.57 -5.38
CA LYS A 94 -17.80 18.68 -4.55
C LYS A 94 -18.10 19.03 -3.08
N VAL A 95 -19.22 18.54 -2.56
CA VAL A 95 -19.49 18.50 -1.13
C VAL A 95 -18.82 17.26 -0.58
N VAL A 96 -17.86 17.45 0.30
CA VAL A 96 -17.09 16.37 0.98
C VAL A 96 -17.79 16.07 2.29
N THR A 97 -18.29 14.87 2.46
CA THR A 97 -18.85 14.35 3.72
C THR A 97 -17.75 13.61 4.46
N ALA A 98 -17.40 14.06 5.64
CA ALA A 98 -16.36 13.48 6.47
C ALA A 98 -16.83 13.28 7.91
N MET A 99 -16.10 12.43 8.64
CA MET A 99 -16.36 12.22 10.06
C MET A 99 -15.07 12.08 10.86
N ASN A 100 -15.11 12.55 12.08
CA ASN A 100 -14.10 12.29 13.10
C ASN A 100 -14.75 12.21 14.50
N ARG A 101 -13.93 11.92 15.52
CA ARG A 101 -14.44 11.74 16.88
C ARG A 101 -14.88 13.06 17.53
N GLU A 102 -14.28 14.17 17.15
CA GLU A 102 -14.46 15.47 17.80
C GLU A 102 -15.68 16.21 17.23
N GLU A 103 -15.84 16.21 15.91
CA GLU A 103 -16.85 16.98 15.21
C GLU A 103 -18.06 16.12 14.78
N GLY A 104 -17.94 14.79 14.87
CA GLY A 104 -18.95 13.87 14.36
C GLY A 104 -18.97 13.84 12.84
N LEU A 105 -20.15 13.73 12.24
CA LEU A 105 -20.37 13.81 10.80
C LEU A 105 -20.53 15.29 10.40
N PHE A 106 -19.78 15.72 9.38
CA PHE A 106 -19.83 17.09 8.88
C PHE A 106 -19.60 17.15 7.37
N GLU A 107 -19.99 18.27 6.77
CA GLU A 107 -19.86 18.53 5.33
C GLU A 107 -18.98 19.75 5.06
N ILE A 108 -18.20 19.68 3.99
CA ILE A 108 -17.33 20.75 3.52
C ILE A 108 -17.59 20.96 2.03
N GLN A 109 -17.92 22.20 1.64
CA GLN A 109 -17.98 22.59 0.24
C GLN A 109 -16.58 22.95 -0.27
N ALA A 110 -16.12 22.27 -1.33
CA ALA A 110 -14.87 22.58 -2.00
C ALA A 110 -15.10 23.19 -3.39
N LYS A 111 -14.22 24.10 -3.83
CA LYS A 111 -14.18 24.51 -5.23
C LYS A 111 -13.49 23.46 -6.10
N ALA A 112 -12.44 22.81 -5.56
CA ALA A 112 -11.76 21.68 -6.17
C ALA A 112 -11.42 20.62 -5.13
N VAL A 113 -11.38 19.34 -5.55
CA VAL A 113 -10.99 18.21 -4.70
C VAL A 113 -9.80 17.50 -5.33
N VAL A 114 -8.77 17.24 -4.53
CA VAL A 114 -7.61 16.41 -4.92
C VAL A 114 -7.77 15.05 -4.27
N LEU A 115 -7.89 14.01 -5.08
CA LEU A 115 -8.01 12.63 -4.63
C LEU A 115 -6.62 12.00 -4.52
N ALA A 116 -6.13 11.84 -3.29
CA ALA A 116 -4.80 11.28 -2.96
C ALA A 116 -4.91 10.11 -1.98
N MET A 117 -5.97 9.31 -2.14
CA MET A 117 -6.38 8.25 -1.21
C MET A 117 -5.49 7.01 -1.23
N GLY A 118 -4.58 6.91 -2.19
CA GLY A 118 -3.65 5.78 -2.32
C GLY A 118 -4.32 4.50 -2.80
N CYS A 119 -3.84 3.39 -2.28
CA CYS A 119 -4.31 2.06 -2.65
C CYS A 119 -4.28 1.12 -1.43
N ARG A 120 -5.00 0.00 -1.55
CA ARG A 120 -4.93 -1.13 -0.63
C ARG A 120 -4.34 -2.36 -1.32
N GLU A 121 -3.77 -3.25 -0.56
CA GLU A 121 -3.27 -4.51 -1.08
C GLU A 121 -4.41 -5.51 -1.33
N ARG A 122 -4.19 -6.37 -2.31
CA ARG A 122 -5.09 -7.46 -2.63
C ARG A 122 -5.05 -8.51 -1.52
N SER A 123 -6.19 -8.75 -0.89
CA SER A 123 -6.32 -9.69 0.22
C SER A 123 -6.43 -11.15 -0.25
N ARG A 124 -6.26 -12.09 0.68
CA ARG A 124 -6.48 -13.53 0.43
C ARG A 124 -7.87 -13.81 -0.17
N GLY A 125 -8.90 -13.12 0.31
CA GLY A 125 -10.26 -13.31 -0.21
C GLY A 125 -10.41 -12.94 -1.68
N ALA A 126 -9.70 -11.91 -2.12
CA ALA A 126 -9.68 -11.49 -3.53
C ALA A 126 -8.89 -12.45 -4.44
N LEU A 127 -7.99 -13.27 -3.87
CA LEU A 127 -7.21 -14.26 -4.61
C LEU A 127 -7.88 -15.63 -4.69
N ASN A 128 -8.91 -15.87 -3.89
CA ASN A 128 -9.59 -17.17 -3.80
C ASN A 128 -8.65 -18.37 -3.58
N ILE A 129 -7.59 -18.18 -2.79
CA ILE A 129 -6.66 -19.28 -2.46
C ILE A 129 -7.44 -20.36 -1.71
N PRO A 130 -7.37 -21.63 -2.17
CA PRO A 130 -8.04 -22.75 -1.51
C PRO A 130 -7.54 -23.01 -0.09
N GLY A 131 -8.29 -23.81 0.67
CA GLY A 131 -7.93 -24.22 2.01
C GLY A 131 -8.59 -23.40 3.12
N TYR A 132 -8.07 -23.55 4.33
CA TYR A 132 -8.61 -22.91 5.54
C TYR A 132 -8.35 -21.39 5.57
N ARG A 133 -8.97 -20.71 6.54
CA ARG A 133 -8.82 -19.25 6.76
C ARG A 133 -8.32 -18.96 8.19
N PRO A 134 -7.15 -19.50 8.58
CA PRO A 134 -6.61 -19.28 9.91
C PRO A 134 -6.04 -17.86 10.08
N ALA A 135 -5.71 -17.49 11.30
CA ALA A 135 -4.81 -16.39 11.58
C ALA A 135 -3.41 -16.67 11.00
N GLY A 136 -2.60 -15.63 10.78
CA GLY A 136 -1.24 -15.76 10.24
C GLY A 136 -1.13 -15.46 8.74
N ILE A 137 -2.23 -15.08 8.08
CA ILE A 137 -2.21 -14.65 6.68
C ILE A 137 -2.40 -13.14 6.63
N PHE A 138 -1.40 -12.43 6.13
CA PHE A 138 -1.37 -10.96 6.06
C PHE A 138 -1.02 -10.51 4.65
N SER A 139 -1.46 -9.33 4.26
CA SER A 139 -0.79 -8.63 3.16
C SER A 139 0.60 -8.17 3.61
N ALA A 140 1.54 -8.02 2.68
CA ALA A 140 2.91 -7.65 3.01
C ALA A 140 2.98 -6.26 3.66
N GLY A 141 2.18 -5.29 3.21
CA GLY A 141 2.11 -3.96 3.81
C GLY A 141 1.46 -3.95 5.20
N THR A 142 0.48 -4.84 5.48
CA THR A 142 -0.04 -5.02 6.84
C THR A 142 1.05 -5.55 7.77
N ALA A 143 1.82 -6.55 7.33
CA ALA A 143 2.96 -7.06 8.10
C ALA A 143 4.03 -5.99 8.29
N GLN A 144 4.28 -5.15 7.28
CA GLN A 144 5.19 -4.03 7.37
C GLN A 144 4.76 -3.03 8.44
N ARG A 145 3.46 -2.68 8.50
CA ARG A 145 2.94 -1.80 9.56
C ARG A 145 3.09 -2.43 10.94
N LEU A 146 2.72 -3.71 11.09
CA LEU A 146 2.85 -4.42 12.37
C LEU A 146 4.29 -4.38 12.89
N VAL A 147 5.26 -4.67 12.04
CA VAL A 147 6.68 -4.70 12.43
C VAL A 147 7.24 -3.29 12.63
N ASN A 148 7.04 -2.39 11.68
CA ASN A 148 7.76 -1.11 11.64
C ASN A 148 7.10 0.00 12.48
N ILE A 149 5.79 -0.06 12.70
CA ILE A 149 5.03 0.98 13.43
C ILE A 149 4.55 0.46 14.78
N GLU A 150 3.96 -0.74 14.80
CA GLU A 150 3.29 -1.25 15.99
C GLU A 150 4.21 -2.12 16.87
N GLY A 151 5.39 -2.54 16.37
CA GLY A 151 6.35 -3.37 17.10
C GLY A 151 5.90 -4.82 17.31
N TYR A 152 4.99 -5.31 16.49
CA TYR A 152 4.49 -6.69 16.57
C TYR A 152 5.12 -7.59 15.50
N MET A 153 5.49 -8.79 15.91
CA MET A 153 5.99 -9.83 15.00
C MET A 153 4.84 -10.66 14.45
N PRO A 154 4.55 -10.66 13.13
CA PRO A 154 3.46 -11.44 12.54
C PRO A 154 3.62 -12.95 12.74
N GLY A 155 4.85 -13.44 12.69
CA GLY A 155 5.20 -14.82 12.93
C GLY A 155 6.69 -15.09 12.72
N ARG A 156 7.11 -16.36 12.84
CA ARG A 156 8.52 -16.74 12.84
C ARG A 156 8.96 -17.60 11.65
N GLU A 157 8.05 -18.35 11.09
CA GLU A 157 8.28 -19.17 9.89
C GLU A 157 7.42 -18.64 8.75
N VAL A 158 8.03 -17.96 7.80
CA VAL A 158 7.34 -17.11 6.83
C VAL A 158 7.47 -17.67 5.43
N VAL A 159 6.36 -17.72 4.70
CA VAL A 159 6.33 -17.84 3.24
C VAL A 159 5.74 -16.57 2.65
N ILE A 160 6.26 -16.12 1.53
CA ILE A 160 5.79 -14.91 0.85
C ILE A 160 5.28 -15.29 -0.54
N LEU A 161 4.08 -14.88 -0.89
CA LEU A 161 3.52 -14.99 -2.23
C LEU A 161 3.54 -13.63 -2.92
N GLY A 162 4.26 -13.55 -4.02
CA GLY A 162 4.51 -12.36 -4.82
C GLY A 162 5.89 -11.77 -4.59
N SER A 163 6.62 -11.52 -5.66
CA SER A 163 7.98 -10.99 -5.69
C SER A 163 8.06 -9.52 -6.13
N GLY A 164 6.99 -8.75 -5.92
CA GLY A 164 7.04 -7.29 -6.00
C GLY A 164 7.93 -6.70 -4.91
N ASP A 165 8.32 -5.43 -5.05
CA ASP A 165 9.28 -4.78 -4.13
C ASP A 165 8.87 -4.89 -2.66
N ILE A 166 7.57 -4.75 -2.33
CA ILE A 166 7.09 -4.87 -0.94
C ILE A 166 7.35 -6.28 -0.40
N GLY A 167 7.09 -7.34 -1.19
CA GLY A 167 7.35 -8.72 -0.80
C GLY A 167 8.83 -8.99 -0.54
N LEU A 168 9.70 -8.50 -1.44
CA LEU A 168 11.15 -8.63 -1.31
C LEU A 168 11.69 -7.88 -0.08
N ILE A 169 11.27 -6.63 0.11
CA ILE A 169 11.66 -5.81 1.26
C ILE A 169 11.21 -6.47 2.57
N MET A 170 10.00 -7.05 2.59
CA MET A 170 9.51 -7.74 3.76
C MET A 170 10.22 -9.07 4.01
N ALA A 171 10.70 -9.77 2.98
CA ALA A 171 11.54 -10.94 3.16
C ALA A 171 12.79 -10.59 4.00
N ARG A 172 13.52 -9.55 3.60
CA ARG A 172 14.68 -9.05 4.35
C ARG A 172 14.27 -8.53 5.74
N ARG A 173 13.19 -7.74 5.81
CA ARG A 173 12.77 -7.13 7.08
C ARG A 173 12.40 -8.18 8.13
N MET A 174 11.64 -9.20 7.76
CA MET A 174 11.28 -10.31 8.64
C MET A 174 12.52 -11.08 9.10
N THR A 175 13.51 -11.28 8.21
CA THR A 175 14.77 -11.91 8.54
C THR A 175 15.56 -11.10 9.57
N PHE A 176 15.60 -9.78 9.46
CA PHE A 176 16.26 -8.90 10.44
C PHE A 176 15.61 -8.99 11.83
N GLU A 177 14.31 -9.20 11.89
CA GLU A 177 13.59 -9.40 13.16
C GLU A 177 13.65 -10.84 13.67
N GLY A 178 14.46 -11.69 13.06
CA GLY A 178 14.72 -13.06 13.51
C GLY A 178 13.70 -14.09 13.03
N ALA A 179 12.87 -13.79 12.05
CA ALA A 179 12.04 -14.79 11.37
C ALA A 179 12.86 -15.57 10.34
N LYS A 180 12.45 -16.80 10.09
CA LYS A 180 12.95 -17.64 9.00
C LYS A 180 12.03 -17.50 7.81
N VAL A 181 12.44 -16.76 6.78
CA VAL A 181 11.74 -16.72 5.49
C VAL A 181 12.15 -17.95 4.68
N LYS A 182 11.22 -18.85 4.43
CA LYS A 182 11.50 -20.15 3.80
C LYS A 182 11.59 -20.07 2.29
N VAL A 183 10.72 -19.24 1.69
CA VAL A 183 10.63 -19.08 0.24
C VAL A 183 9.82 -17.84 -0.11
N VAL A 184 10.17 -17.21 -1.24
CA VAL A 184 9.31 -16.27 -1.96
C VAL A 184 8.83 -16.97 -3.23
N ALA A 185 7.52 -17.06 -3.42
CA ALA A 185 6.91 -17.65 -4.61
C ALA A 185 6.32 -16.56 -5.50
N GLU A 186 6.49 -16.71 -6.81
CA GLU A 186 6.01 -15.77 -7.82
C GLU A 186 5.24 -16.51 -8.91
N LEU A 187 4.04 -16.05 -9.19
CA LEU A 187 3.18 -16.63 -10.24
C LEU A 187 3.80 -16.52 -11.64
N MET A 188 4.46 -15.38 -11.89
CA MET A 188 5.07 -15.10 -13.20
C MET A 188 6.42 -15.81 -13.34
N PRO A 189 6.90 -16.07 -14.59
CA PRO A 189 8.23 -16.62 -14.84
C PRO A 189 9.36 -15.61 -14.62
N TYR A 190 9.07 -14.48 -14.01
CA TYR A 190 10.03 -13.41 -13.65
C TYR A 190 9.56 -12.67 -12.41
N SER A 191 10.48 -12.09 -11.66
CA SER A 191 10.16 -11.22 -10.53
C SER A 191 9.66 -9.85 -10.98
N GLY A 192 8.62 -9.35 -10.32
CA GLY A 192 8.09 -8.00 -10.55
C GLY A 192 8.86 -6.90 -9.82
N GLY A 193 9.75 -7.25 -8.90
CA GLY A 193 10.54 -6.30 -8.12
C GLY A 193 11.82 -5.84 -8.84
N LEU A 194 12.41 -4.78 -8.32
CA LEU A 194 13.68 -4.24 -8.82
C LEU A 194 14.81 -5.25 -8.61
N LYS A 195 15.71 -5.38 -9.60
CA LYS A 195 16.84 -6.31 -9.53
C LYS A 195 17.70 -6.12 -8.28
N ARG A 196 17.93 -4.87 -7.85
CA ARG A 196 18.65 -4.59 -6.61
C ARG A 196 17.97 -5.19 -5.39
N ASN A 197 16.64 -5.19 -5.35
CA ASN A 197 15.88 -5.76 -4.22
C ASN A 197 15.92 -7.29 -4.24
N ILE A 198 16.02 -7.94 -5.42
CA ILE A 198 16.26 -9.38 -5.49
C ILE A 198 17.57 -9.71 -4.80
N VAL A 199 18.67 -9.04 -5.17
CA VAL A 199 19.99 -9.25 -4.58
C VAL A 199 19.96 -8.93 -3.08
N GLN A 200 19.61 -7.69 -2.70
CA GLN A 200 19.72 -7.20 -1.32
C GLN A 200 18.71 -7.81 -0.35
N CYS A 201 17.63 -8.41 -0.84
CA CYS A 201 16.57 -8.93 0.01
C CYS A 201 16.45 -10.45 -0.02
N LEU A 202 16.94 -11.11 -1.06
CA LEU A 202 16.89 -12.57 -1.17
C LEU A 202 18.28 -13.19 -1.25
N ASP A 203 19.10 -12.81 -2.26
CA ASP A 203 20.39 -13.46 -2.51
C ASP A 203 21.33 -13.29 -1.31
N ASP A 204 21.42 -12.09 -0.72
CA ASP A 204 22.27 -11.80 0.45
C ASP A 204 21.86 -12.59 1.72
N TYR A 205 20.66 -13.20 1.73
CA TYR A 205 20.11 -13.95 2.88
C TYR A 205 19.78 -15.40 2.54
N ASP A 206 20.22 -15.90 1.39
CA ASP A 206 19.93 -17.25 0.91
C ASP A 206 18.44 -17.62 0.90
N ILE A 207 17.57 -16.65 0.62
CA ILE A 207 16.12 -16.85 0.56
C ILE A 207 15.75 -17.33 -0.87
N PRO A 208 15.19 -18.54 -1.03
CA PRO A 208 14.84 -19.06 -2.34
C PRO A 208 13.72 -18.26 -3.01
N LEU A 209 13.89 -17.95 -4.31
CA LEU A 209 12.84 -17.41 -5.18
C LEU A 209 12.35 -18.50 -6.13
N LYS A 210 11.06 -18.84 -6.03
CA LYS A 210 10.39 -19.81 -6.92
C LYS A 210 9.49 -19.07 -7.90
N LEU A 211 9.93 -18.97 -9.13
CA LEU A 211 9.16 -18.41 -10.24
C LEU A 211 8.18 -19.44 -10.82
N SER A 212 7.10 -18.99 -11.43
CA SER A 212 6.02 -19.84 -11.95
C SER A 212 5.44 -20.76 -10.87
N HIS A 213 5.25 -20.25 -9.65
CA HIS A 213 4.65 -20.99 -8.53
C HIS A 213 3.56 -20.16 -7.86
N THR A 214 2.54 -20.86 -7.33
CA THR A 214 1.48 -20.24 -6.53
C THR A 214 1.09 -21.12 -5.35
N VAL A 215 0.39 -20.53 -4.38
CA VAL A 215 -0.19 -21.25 -3.24
C VAL A 215 -1.48 -21.93 -3.69
N VAL A 216 -1.56 -23.22 -3.53
CA VAL A 216 -2.72 -24.04 -3.93
C VAL A 216 -3.52 -24.60 -2.76
N ASP A 217 -2.95 -24.59 -1.55
CA ASP A 217 -3.65 -25.03 -0.34
C ASP A 217 -3.09 -24.31 0.91
N ILE A 218 -3.95 -24.12 1.91
CA ILE A 218 -3.66 -23.50 3.21
C ILE A 218 -4.07 -24.45 4.31
N LYS A 219 -3.14 -24.81 5.20
CA LYS A 219 -3.34 -25.73 6.32
C LYS A 219 -3.39 -24.99 7.66
N GLY A 220 -4.16 -25.54 8.60
CA GLY A 220 -4.36 -24.98 9.93
C GLY A 220 -5.72 -24.32 10.09
N LYS A 221 -6.38 -24.51 11.23
CA LYS A 221 -7.73 -24.00 11.51
C LYS A 221 -7.71 -22.69 12.28
N GLU A 222 -7.02 -22.65 13.40
CA GLU A 222 -6.92 -21.45 14.25
C GLU A 222 -5.79 -20.53 13.77
N ARG A 223 -4.63 -21.10 13.55
CA ARG A 223 -3.47 -20.43 12.98
C ARG A 223 -2.91 -21.22 11.81
N LEU A 224 -2.21 -20.55 10.93
CA LEU A 224 -1.50 -21.16 9.82
C LEU A 224 -0.45 -22.15 10.34
N GLU A 225 -0.47 -23.37 9.81
CA GLU A 225 0.47 -24.45 10.11
C GLU A 225 1.33 -24.81 8.90
N GLY A 226 0.86 -24.43 7.71
CA GLY A 226 1.58 -24.66 6.48
C GLY A 226 0.78 -24.27 5.23
N ILE A 227 1.49 -24.27 4.12
CA ILE A 227 0.92 -24.06 2.78
C ILE A 227 1.47 -25.09 1.81
N THR A 228 0.75 -25.29 0.71
CA THR A 228 1.25 -26.04 -0.43
C THR A 228 1.47 -25.11 -1.60
N LEU A 229 2.68 -25.09 -2.16
CA LEU A 229 3.01 -24.45 -3.44
C LEU A 229 2.87 -25.48 -4.56
N ALA A 230 2.49 -25.01 -5.76
CA ALA A 230 2.60 -25.80 -6.98
C ALA A 230 3.15 -24.93 -8.11
N GLN A 231 3.84 -25.57 -9.04
CA GLN A 231 4.25 -24.92 -10.29
C GLN A 231 3.01 -24.63 -11.13
N VAL A 232 3.03 -23.55 -11.90
CA VAL A 232 1.96 -23.18 -12.83
C VAL A 232 2.42 -23.25 -14.28
N ASP A 233 1.47 -23.52 -15.16
CA ASP A 233 1.66 -23.48 -16.60
C ASP A 233 1.66 -22.03 -17.14
N SER A 234 1.80 -21.87 -18.46
CA SER A 234 1.78 -20.57 -19.14
C SER A 234 0.44 -19.81 -19.01
N HIS A 235 -0.62 -20.47 -18.57
CA HIS A 235 -1.93 -19.87 -18.30
C HIS A 235 -2.16 -19.60 -16.80
N GLY A 236 -1.16 -19.83 -15.96
CA GLY A 236 -1.24 -19.65 -14.51
C GLY A 236 -2.01 -20.76 -13.79
N LYS A 237 -2.25 -21.92 -14.43
CA LYS A 237 -2.93 -23.06 -13.81
C LYS A 237 -1.93 -23.98 -13.11
N PRO A 238 -2.21 -24.43 -11.88
CA PRO A 238 -1.35 -25.37 -11.16
C PRO A 238 -1.17 -26.68 -11.95
N ILE A 239 0.06 -27.17 -11.99
CA ILE A 239 0.44 -28.44 -12.64
C ILE A 239 0.39 -29.52 -11.59
N PRO A 240 -0.51 -30.54 -11.72
CA PRO A 240 -0.59 -31.63 -10.78
C PRO A 240 0.71 -32.45 -10.68
N GLY A 241 1.09 -32.84 -9.47
CA GLY A 241 2.31 -33.60 -9.20
C GLY A 241 3.55 -32.73 -8.97
N THR A 242 3.38 -31.39 -8.91
CA THR A 242 4.45 -30.45 -8.61
C THR A 242 4.29 -29.82 -7.23
N GLU A 243 3.39 -30.34 -6.42
CA GLU A 243 3.05 -29.81 -5.10
C GLU A 243 4.22 -29.96 -4.12
N GLU A 244 4.56 -28.87 -3.45
CA GLU A 244 5.56 -28.81 -2.40
C GLU A 244 4.96 -28.25 -1.12
N GLU A 245 5.14 -28.95 -0.01
CA GLU A 245 4.62 -28.54 1.30
C GLU A 245 5.66 -27.71 2.07
N TYR A 246 5.19 -26.60 2.63
CA TYR A 246 5.98 -25.75 3.52
C TYR A 246 5.26 -25.59 4.85
N SER A 247 5.87 -26.08 5.94
CA SER A 247 5.41 -25.72 7.28
C SER A 247 5.71 -24.23 7.49
N CYS A 248 4.73 -23.46 7.93
CA CYS A 248 4.91 -22.03 8.24
C CYS A 248 3.76 -21.56 9.14
N ASP A 249 4.03 -20.55 9.95
CA ASP A 249 3.04 -19.90 10.80
C ASP A 249 2.54 -18.57 10.22
N THR A 250 3.16 -18.14 9.11
CA THR A 250 2.85 -16.86 8.48
C THR A 250 2.96 -16.94 6.96
N LEU A 251 1.92 -16.48 6.27
CA LEU A 251 1.90 -16.26 4.83
C LEU A 251 1.71 -14.76 4.55
N LEU A 252 2.68 -14.15 3.89
CA LEU A 252 2.59 -12.77 3.41
C LEU A 252 2.17 -12.74 1.94
N LEU A 253 1.22 -11.88 1.64
CA LEU A 253 0.69 -11.70 0.28
C LEU A 253 1.18 -10.36 -0.28
N SER A 254 1.97 -10.40 -1.36
CA SER A 254 2.45 -9.23 -2.11
C SER A 254 2.03 -9.33 -3.58
N VAL A 255 0.73 -9.43 -3.82
CA VAL A 255 0.13 -9.86 -5.09
C VAL A 255 -0.66 -8.75 -5.80
N GLY A 256 -0.22 -7.53 -5.65
CA GLY A 256 -0.74 -6.35 -6.31
C GLY A 256 -1.58 -5.45 -5.42
N LEU A 257 -1.79 -4.25 -5.92
CA LEU A 257 -2.49 -3.15 -5.27
C LEU A 257 -3.82 -2.88 -5.97
N ILE A 258 -4.79 -2.40 -5.22
CA ILE A 258 -6.10 -1.95 -5.71
C ILE A 258 -6.23 -0.47 -5.34
N PRO A 259 -6.36 0.44 -6.32
CA PRO A 259 -6.58 1.86 -6.04
C PRO A 259 -7.85 2.08 -5.20
N GLU A 260 -7.78 3.01 -4.24
CA GLU A 260 -8.93 3.45 -3.44
C GLU A 260 -9.77 4.43 -4.27
N ASN A 261 -10.64 3.91 -5.11
CA ASN A 261 -11.37 4.70 -6.11
C ASN A 261 -12.89 4.58 -6.02
N GLU A 262 -13.42 4.01 -4.95
CA GLU A 262 -14.84 3.88 -4.71
C GLU A 262 -15.54 5.25 -4.66
N ILE A 263 -14.95 6.20 -3.94
CA ILE A 263 -15.44 7.59 -3.86
C ILE A 263 -15.42 8.26 -5.24
N SER A 264 -14.36 8.03 -6.03
CA SER A 264 -14.28 8.57 -7.40
C SER A 264 -15.43 8.13 -8.28
N ARG A 265 -15.86 6.88 -8.15
CA ARG A 265 -17.04 6.35 -8.88
C ARG A 265 -18.34 7.01 -8.40
N GLY A 266 -18.48 7.18 -7.08
CA GLY A 266 -19.65 7.86 -6.47
C GLY A 266 -19.81 9.29 -6.95
N MET A 267 -18.70 9.99 -7.20
CA MET A 267 -18.69 11.36 -7.76
C MET A 267 -19.08 11.43 -9.25
N GLY A 268 -19.20 10.31 -9.94
CA GLY A 268 -19.42 10.27 -11.39
C GLY A 268 -18.18 10.60 -12.23
N VAL A 269 -16.98 10.40 -11.66
CA VAL A 269 -15.72 10.55 -12.42
C VAL A 269 -15.56 9.40 -13.40
N ASP A 270 -15.20 9.71 -14.65
CA ASP A 270 -14.91 8.70 -15.67
C ASP A 270 -13.74 7.82 -15.24
N MET A 271 -13.97 6.51 -15.20
CA MET A 271 -13.02 5.52 -14.76
C MET A 271 -12.56 4.65 -15.92
N ASN A 272 -11.26 4.43 -16.05
CA ASN A 272 -10.74 3.41 -16.96
C ASN A 272 -10.96 2.01 -16.35
N PRO A 273 -11.77 1.12 -16.97
CA PRO A 273 -12.10 -0.18 -16.39
C PRO A 273 -10.89 -1.11 -16.27
N CYS A 274 -9.89 -0.96 -17.13
CA CYS A 274 -8.70 -1.80 -17.15
C CYS A 274 -7.66 -1.38 -16.10
N LEU A 275 -7.44 -0.07 -15.98
CA LEU A 275 -6.41 0.48 -15.11
C LEU A 275 -6.93 0.84 -13.72
N LEU A 276 -8.25 0.89 -13.54
CA LEU A 276 -8.93 1.35 -12.32
C LEU A 276 -8.52 2.77 -11.89
N TYR A 277 -7.95 3.57 -12.82
CA TYR A 277 -7.60 4.96 -12.63
C TYR A 277 -8.68 5.88 -13.19
N THR A 278 -8.69 7.11 -12.68
CA THR A 278 -9.46 8.19 -13.30
C THR A 278 -8.85 8.54 -14.66
N SER A 279 -9.66 8.72 -15.68
CA SER A 279 -9.20 9.05 -17.04
C SER A 279 -9.67 10.46 -17.43
N PRO A 280 -8.90 11.19 -18.25
CA PRO A 280 -7.51 10.94 -18.64
C PRO A 280 -6.51 11.62 -17.68
N SER A 281 -5.42 10.94 -17.33
CA SER A 281 -4.27 11.60 -16.72
C SER A 281 -3.44 12.30 -17.82
N PRO A 282 -2.94 13.51 -17.61
CA PRO A 282 -2.00 14.14 -18.53
C PRO A 282 -0.73 13.32 -18.80
N ARG A 283 -0.40 12.40 -17.87
CA ARG A 283 0.75 11.48 -18.01
C ARG A 283 0.46 10.28 -18.92
N ASP A 284 -0.82 9.98 -19.18
CA ASP A 284 -1.22 8.83 -20.01
C ASP A 284 -1.06 9.10 -21.52
N ARG A 285 -0.75 10.35 -21.91
CA ARG A 285 -0.51 10.74 -23.31
C ARG A 285 0.80 10.23 -23.89
N THR A 286 1.65 9.61 -23.09
CA THR A 286 2.98 9.13 -23.48
C THR A 286 3.08 7.61 -23.58
N ARG A 287 1.94 6.91 -23.60
CA ARG A 287 1.89 5.46 -23.83
C ARG A 287 1.16 5.12 -25.10
#